data_98aea37ce8604e5750024450870b1d97
#
_entry.id   98aea37ce8604e5750024450870b1d97
#
_cell.length_a   1.000
_cell.length_b   1.000
_cell.length_c   1.000
_cell.angle_alpha   90.00
_cell.angle_beta   90.00
_cell.angle_gamma   90.00
#
_symmetry.space_group_name_H-M   'P 1'
#
loop_
_entity.id
_entity.type
_entity.pdbx_description
1 polymer ?
#
loop_
_entity_poly.entity_id
_entity_poly.type
_entity_poly.pdbx_seq_one_letter_code
_entity_poly.pdbx_strand_id
1 'polypeptide(L)'
;MKTYIKFLLNLFFNSFFKTFFIFFIIILITNIIEQIEFFKQVDFHFIYIIFLSFLNTPSIIFEILPFIFLISTQIFFIRLIDSNELQIFKYSGVNNNEIIKIISTISFILGILLVLIFYNFSSIMKNSYLKIKNKHTNDDRYLAVITENGLWIKDEIDNNVNIINATNVSDEFLLNVVITQFDKNHDLIKTIQSPRVNIISYNWRLVDVTISKDNQISKLSELKLLSNFDLKKINSLFSNLSSLTIPELIKLRSSYKSLNYSLIEIDSQLYK
;
A
#
# COMPACT_ATOMS: atom_id res chain seq x y z
N MET A 1 10.55 -32.31 22.83
CA MET A 1 9.86 -32.39 21.53
C MET A 1 10.17 -33.77 20.92
N LYS A 2 9.14 -34.51 20.47
CA LYS A 2 9.37 -35.88 19.91
C LYS A 2 10.23 -35.75 18.64
N THR A 3 11.18 -36.69 18.45
CA THR A 3 12.18 -36.61 17.35
C THR A 3 11.56 -36.49 15.96
N TYR A 4 10.43 -37.17 15.72
CA TYR A 4 9.72 -37.10 14.44
C TYR A 4 9.14 -35.70 14.15
N ILE A 5 8.70 -34.98 15.18
CA ILE A 5 8.19 -33.61 15.00
C ILE A 5 9.33 -32.69 14.53
N LYS A 6 10.50 -32.77 15.16
CA LYS A 6 11.67 -31.99 14.75
C LYS A 6 12.09 -32.28 13.31
N PHE A 7 12.00 -33.55 12.91
CA PHE A 7 12.29 -33.98 11.55
C PHE A 7 11.30 -33.39 10.55
N LEU A 8 9.98 -33.49 10.80
CA LEU A 8 8.93 -32.94 9.94
C LEU A 8 9.07 -31.43 9.81
N LEU A 9 9.36 -30.72 10.91
CA LEU A 9 9.64 -29.30 10.91
C LEU A 9 10.80 -28.94 10.00
N ASN A 10 11.93 -29.59 10.18
CA ASN A 10 13.15 -29.34 9.42
C ASN A 10 12.91 -29.57 7.91
N LEU A 11 12.21 -30.65 7.55
CA LEU A 11 11.87 -30.99 6.19
C LEU A 11 10.94 -29.93 5.58
N PHE A 12 9.92 -29.47 6.32
CA PHE A 12 8.99 -28.45 5.89
C PHE A 12 9.68 -27.08 5.69
N PHE A 13 10.44 -26.63 6.70
CA PHE A 13 11.17 -25.37 6.59
C PHE A 13 12.19 -25.39 5.45
N ASN A 14 12.91 -26.49 5.25
CA ASN A 14 13.85 -26.63 4.13
C ASN A 14 13.10 -26.52 2.77
N SER A 15 11.93 -27.14 2.64
CA SER A 15 11.10 -27.03 1.45
C SER A 15 10.57 -25.61 1.27
N PHE A 16 10.11 -24.99 2.35
CA PHE A 16 9.60 -23.61 2.33
C PHE A 16 10.68 -22.60 1.92
N PHE A 17 11.84 -22.61 2.58
CA PHE A 17 12.91 -21.66 2.24
C PHE A 17 13.46 -21.88 0.84
N LYS A 18 13.60 -23.12 0.36
CA LYS A 18 14.04 -23.38 -1.02
C LYS A 18 13.05 -22.78 -2.03
N THR A 19 11.77 -23.03 -1.84
CA THR A 19 10.71 -22.46 -2.70
C THR A 19 10.70 -20.94 -2.62
N PHE A 20 10.77 -20.38 -1.41
CA PHE A 20 10.81 -18.94 -1.18
C PHE A 20 11.98 -18.27 -1.93
N PHE A 21 13.20 -18.82 -1.84
CA PHE A 21 14.35 -18.26 -2.52
C PHE A 21 14.28 -18.39 -4.05
N ILE A 22 13.67 -19.47 -4.58
CA ILE A 22 13.45 -19.60 -6.03
C ILE A 22 12.53 -18.47 -6.51
N PHE A 23 11.39 -18.25 -5.85
CA PHE A 23 10.48 -17.16 -6.21
C PHE A 23 11.11 -15.79 -5.98
N PHE A 24 11.89 -15.60 -4.92
CA PHE A 24 12.63 -14.38 -4.67
C PHE A 24 13.54 -14.01 -5.84
N ILE A 25 14.33 -14.96 -6.35
CA ILE A 25 15.23 -14.73 -7.48
C ILE A 25 14.44 -14.40 -8.76
N ILE A 26 13.37 -15.16 -9.04
CA ILE A 26 12.54 -14.92 -10.23
C ILE A 26 11.95 -13.51 -10.21
N ILE A 27 11.35 -13.11 -9.09
CA ILE A 27 10.74 -11.79 -8.93
C ILE A 27 11.79 -10.69 -8.97
N LEU A 28 12.95 -10.90 -8.35
CA LEU A 28 14.03 -9.93 -8.41
C LEU A 28 14.50 -9.68 -9.85
N ILE A 29 14.67 -10.75 -10.65
CA ILE A 29 15.06 -10.63 -12.07
C ILE A 29 13.97 -9.87 -12.85
N THR A 30 12.70 -10.21 -12.67
CA THR A 30 11.59 -9.52 -13.35
C THR A 30 11.54 -8.04 -12.99
N ASN A 31 11.72 -7.71 -11.70
CA ASN A 31 11.81 -6.32 -11.24
C ASN A 31 13.00 -5.58 -11.83
N ILE A 32 14.16 -6.22 -11.95
CA ILE A 32 15.34 -5.59 -12.59
C ILE A 32 15.03 -5.24 -14.04
N ILE A 33 14.40 -6.14 -14.80
CA ILE A 33 14.03 -5.90 -16.20
C ILE A 33 13.06 -4.71 -16.29
N GLU A 34 12.04 -4.68 -15.43
CA GLU A 34 11.06 -3.58 -15.34
C GLU A 34 11.74 -2.24 -15.04
N GLN A 35 12.67 -2.21 -14.06
CA GLN A 35 13.38 -0.98 -13.72
C GLN A 35 14.35 -0.53 -14.84
N ILE A 36 15.00 -1.45 -15.55
CA ILE A 36 15.84 -1.11 -16.73
C ILE A 36 14.98 -0.44 -17.80
N GLU A 37 13.81 -0.96 -18.08
CA GLU A 37 12.90 -0.40 -19.08
C GLU A 37 12.38 0.99 -18.64
N PHE A 38 12.04 1.15 -17.39
CA PHE A 38 11.57 2.41 -16.82
C PHE A 38 12.64 3.52 -16.88
N PHE A 39 13.89 3.21 -16.56
CA PHE A 39 14.99 4.17 -16.52
C PHE A 39 15.78 4.28 -17.84
N LYS A 40 15.27 3.73 -18.93
CA LYS A 40 15.95 3.75 -20.26
C LYS A 40 16.32 5.14 -20.76
N GLN A 41 15.60 6.17 -20.34
CA GLN A 41 15.78 7.56 -20.76
C GLN A 41 16.64 8.39 -19.81
N VAL A 42 17.10 7.81 -18.71
CA VAL A 42 17.85 8.49 -17.65
C VAL A 42 19.14 7.70 -17.42
N ASP A 43 20.30 8.38 -17.42
CA ASP A 43 21.59 7.73 -17.14
C ASP A 43 21.69 7.29 -15.68
N PHE A 44 21.21 6.08 -15.41
CA PHE A 44 21.29 5.46 -14.09
C PHE A 44 22.37 4.38 -14.04
N HIS A 45 23.17 4.40 -12.96
CA HIS A 45 24.08 3.29 -12.69
C HIS A 45 23.31 1.99 -12.46
N PHE A 46 23.71 0.90 -13.12
CA PHE A 46 23.08 -0.42 -13.04
C PHE A 46 22.92 -0.93 -11.60
N ILE A 47 23.86 -0.60 -10.71
CA ILE A 47 23.81 -0.98 -9.28
C ILE A 47 22.60 -0.35 -8.56
N TYR A 48 22.20 0.84 -9.00
CA TYR A 48 21.05 1.56 -8.44
C TYR A 48 19.71 0.89 -8.85
N ILE A 49 19.66 0.38 -10.08
CA ILE A 49 18.51 -0.40 -10.58
C ILE A 49 18.33 -1.68 -9.77
N ILE A 50 19.44 -2.40 -9.50
CA ILE A 50 19.41 -3.60 -8.65
C ILE A 50 18.91 -3.25 -7.24
N PHE A 51 19.39 -2.18 -6.65
CA PHE A 51 18.98 -1.74 -5.32
C PHE A 51 17.49 -1.39 -5.26
N LEU A 52 16.97 -0.65 -6.24
CA LEU A 52 15.54 -0.34 -6.35
C LEU A 52 14.69 -1.61 -6.51
N SER A 53 15.13 -2.53 -7.36
CA SER A 53 14.45 -3.81 -7.56
C SER A 53 14.42 -4.62 -6.27
N PHE A 54 15.52 -4.63 -5.51
CA PHE A 54 15.59 -5.31 -4.21
C PHE A 54 14.61 -4.70 -3.19
N LEU A 55 14.41 -3.37 -3.18
CA LEU A 55 13.45 -2.70 -2.30
C LEU A 55 11.99 -3.04 -2.64
N ASN A 56 11.66 -3.25 -3.92
CA ASN A 56 10.30 -3.56 -4.36
C ASN A 56 9.96 -5.06 -4.22
N THR A 57 10.93 -5.94 -4.36
CA THR A 57 10.76 -7.40 -4.39
C THR A 57 9.98 -7.98 -3.19
N PRO A 58 10.24 -7.61 -1.91
CA PRO A 58 9.53 -8.17 -0.77
C PRO A 58 8.02 -7.94 -0.78
N SER A 59 7.57 -6.82 -1.30
CA SER A 59 6.12 -6.51 -1.42
C SER A 59 5.42 -7.46 -2.39
N ILE A 60 6.05 -7.76 -3.52
CA ILE A 60 5.50 -8.70 -4.51
C ILE A 60 5.54 -10.12 -3.98
N ILE A 61 6.60 -10.50 -3.27
CA ILE A 61 6.68 -11.82 -2.61
C ILE A 61 5.55 -11.99 -1.61
N PHE A 62 5.23 -10.96 -0.83
CA PHE A 62 4.12 -11.03 0.12
C PHE A 62 2.79 -11.35 -0.58
N GLU A 63 2.54 -10.76 -1.74
CA GLU A 63 1.31 -11.01 -2.51
C GLU A 63 1.20 -12.44 -3.01
N ILE A 64 2.32 -13.10 -3.32
CA ILE A 64 2.34 -14.49 -3.81
C ILE A 64 2.64 -15.53 -2.71
N LEU A 65 2.75 -15.12 -1.44
CA LEU A 65 3.01 -16.02 -0.32
C LEU A 65 2.09 -17.24 -0.26
N PRO A 66 0.77 -17.14 -0.51
CA PRO A 66 -0.12 -18.31 -0.54
C PRO A 66 0.33 -19.37 -1.56
N PHE A 67 0.83 -18.96 -2.73
CA PHE A 67 1.38 -19.86 -3.74
C PHE A 67 2.68 -20.51 -3.27
N ILE A 68 3.55 -19.76 -2.60
CA ILE A 68 4.80 -20.29 -2.02
C ILE A 68 4.48 -21.37 -0.99
N PHE A 69 3.50 -21.14 -0.11
CA PHE A 69 3.04 -22.15 0.86
C PHE A 69 2.49 -23.40 0.17
N LEU A 70 1.66 -23.24 -0.84
CA LEU A 70 1.06 -24.35 -1.58
C LEU A 70 2.14 -25.22 -2.22
N ILE A 71 3.07 -24.63 -2.96
CA ILE A 71 4.16 -25.37 -3.64
C ILE A 71 5.12 -25.99 -2.61
N SER A 72 5.45 -25.26 -1.55
CA SER A 72 6.33 -25.79 -0.48
C SER A 72 5.73 -27.00 0.21
N THR A 73 4.42 -26.99 0.44
CA THR A 73 3.70 -28.10 1.05
C THR A 73 3.66 -29.31 0.11
N GLN A 74 3.46 -29.10 -1.18
CA GLN A 74 3.54 -30.18 -2.17
C GLN A 74 4.93 -30.81 -2.21
N ILE A 75 5.98 -30.00 -2.29
CA ILE A 75 7.37 -30.48 -2.28
C ILE A 75 7.68 -31.23 -0.99
N PHE A 76 7.19 -30.75 0.16
CA PHE A 76 7.32 -31.46 1.44
C PHE A 76 6.71 -32.87 1.38
N PHE A 77 5.46 -33.01 0.93
CA PHE A 77 4.80 -34.30 0.86
C PHE A 77 5.45 -35.25 -0.17
N ILE A 78 5.85 -34.74 -1.34
CA ILE A 78 6.56 -35.51 -2.35
C ILE A 78 7.85 -36.13 -1.73
N ARG A 79 8.66 -35.28 -1.05
CA ARG A 79 9.89 -35.76 -0.40
C ARG A 79 9.61 -36.80 0.68
N LEU A 80 8.57 -36.58 1.49
CA LEU A 80 8.20 -37.51 2.56
C LEU A 80 7.78 -38.88 2.00
N ILE A 81 7.18 -38.94 0.82
CA ILE A 81 6.76 -40.14 0.14
C ILE A 81 7.96 -40.81 -0.55
N ASP A 82 8.73 -40.06 -1.33
CA ASP A 82 9.83 -40.58 -2.15
C ASP A 82 10.97 -41.15 -1.29
N SER A 83 11.20 -40.58 -0.11
CA SER A 83 12.21 -41.08 0.84
C SER A 83 11.74 -42.27 1.68
N ASN A 84 10.52 -42.77 1.46
CA ASN A 84 9.87 -43.82 2.27
C ASN A 84 9.68 -43.47 3.75
N GLU A 85 9.94 -42.27 4.17
CA GLU A 85 9.82 -41.80 5.55
C GLU A 85 8.37 -41.86 6.06
N LEU A 86 7.40 -41.64 5.17
CA LEU A 86 5.98 -41.79 5.48
C LEU A 86 5.67 -43.24 5.97
N GLN A 87 6.28 -44.26 5.35
CA GLN A 87 6.08 -45.64 5.77
C GLN A 87 6.72 -45.90 7.12
N ILE A 88 7.93 -45.37 7.36
CA ILE A 88 8.63 -45.47 8.65
C ILE A 88 7.79 -44.87 9.78
N PHE A 89 7.17 -43.70 9.53
CA PHE A 89 6.27 -43.07 10.50
C PHE A 89 5.03 -43.92 10.80
N LYS A 90 4.44 -44.55 9.77
CA LYS A 90 3.29 -45.44 9.94
C LYS A 90 3.67 -46.68 10.76
N TYR A 91 4.81 -47.29 10.49
CA TYR A 91 5.31 -48.43 11.29
C TYR A 91 5.61 -48.03 12.73
N SER A 92 5.97 -46.76 12.97
CA SER A 92 6.21 -46.23 14.32
C SER A 92 4.91 -45.78 15.02
N GLY A 93 3.72 -46.02 14.43
CA GLY A 93 2.42 -45.69 15.01
C GLY A 93 1.96 -44.25 14.79
N VAL A 94 2.66 -43.47 13.95
CA VAL A 94 2.26 -42.07 13.61
C VAL A 94 1.28 -42.10 12.45
N ASN A 95 0.07 -41.61 12.69
CA ASN A 95 -0.99 -41.52 11.68
C ASN A 95 -0.81 -40.36 10.71
N ASN A 96 -1.29 -40.49 9.47
CA ASN A 96 -1.28 -39.42 8.48
C ASN A 96 -1.94 -38.14 9.01
N ASN A 97 -3.03 -38.28 9.77
CA ASN A 97 -3.75 -37.14 10.36
C ASN A 97 -2.88 -36.35 11.37
N GLU A 98 -1.97 -37.04 12.09
CA GLU A 98 -1.04 -36.35 13.00
C GLU A 98 0.00 -35.55 12.22
N ILE A 99 0.52 -36.08 11.11
CA ILE A 99 1.44 -35.36 10.22
C ILE A 99 0.76 -34.11 9.64
N ILE A 100 -0.44 -34.29 9.12
CA ILE A 100 -1.23 -33.16 8.56
C ILE A 100 -1.50 -32.10 9.63
N LYS A 101 -1.93 -32.49 10.83
CA LYS A 101 -2.17 -31.56 11.95
C LYS A 101 -0.93 -30.76 12.32
N ILE A 102 0.23 -31.44 12.42
CA ILE A 102 1.50 -30.77 12.75
C ILE A 102 1.84 -29.74 11.68
N ILE A 103 1.81 -30.11 10.40
CA ILE A 103 2.16 -29.21 9.31
C ILE A 103 1.16 -28.05 9.19
N SER A 104 -0.14 -28.32 9.32
CA SER A 104 -1.17 -27.25 9.31
C SER A 104 -0.98 -26.26 10.45
N THR A 105 -0.71 -26.75 11.67
CA THR A 105 -0.48 -25.87 12.83
C THR A 105 0.75 -24.99 12.62
N ILE A 106 1.83 -25.56 12.12
CA ILE A 106 3.08 -24.82 11.86
C ILE A 106 2.90 -23.81 10.74
N SER A 107 2.26 -24.21 9.64
CA SER A 107 1.96 -23.32 8.53
C SER A 107 1.09 -22.14 8.97
N PHE A 108 0.11 -22.39 9.84
CA PHE A 108 -0.75 -21.34 10.40
C PHE A 108 0.05 -20.36 11.27
N ILE A 109 0.88 -20.86 12.18
CA ILE A 109 1.74 -20.02 13.03
C ILE A 109 2.72 -19.20 12.17
N LEU A 110 3.37 -19.86 11.19
CA LEU A 110 4.28 -19.19 10.27
C LEU A 110 3.55 -18.13 9.44
N GLY A 111 2.33 -18.39 8.97
CA GLY A 111 1.50 -17.44 8.25
C GLY A 111 1.21 -16.19 9.07
N ILE A 112 0.77 -16.34 10.33
CA ILE A 112 0.55 -15.21 11.25
C ILE A 112 1.84 -14.40 11.45
N LEU A 113 2.97 -15.05 11.67
CA LEU A 113 4.27 -14.39 11.86
C LEU A 113 4.67 -13.59 10.61
N LEU A 114 4.47 -14.17 9.43
CA LEU A 114 4.76 -13.49 8.15
C LEU A 114 3.85 -12.28 7.94
N VAL A 115 2.56 -12.37 8.25
CA VAL A 115 1.65 -11.22 8.16
C VAL A 115 2.07 -10.12 9.12
N LEU A 116 2.39 -10.43 10.37
CA LEU A 116 2.73 -9.42 11.37
C LEU A 116 4.11 -8.78 11.17
N ILE A 117 5.10 -9.54 10.74
CA ILE A 117 6.49 -9.06 10.64
C ILE A 117 6.86 -8.75 9.20
N PHE A 118 6.68 -9.72 8.28
CA PHE A 118 7.16 -9.59 6.91
C PHE A 118 6.36 -8.58 6.11
N TYR A 119 5.03 -8.46 6.32
CA TYR A 119 4.22 -7.44 5.67
C TYR A 119 4.68 -6.03 6.04
N ASN A 120 4.85 -5.74 7.34
CA ASN A 120 5.30 -4.42 7.78
C ASN A 120 6.71 -4.09 7.25
N PHE A 121 7.61 -5.06 7.24
CA PHE A 121 8.94 -4.91 6.65
C PHE A 121 8.87 -4.60 5.14
N SER A 122 8.08 -5.38 4.39
CA SER A 122 7.91 -5.20 2.95
C SER A 122 7.28 -3.86 2.59
N SER A 123 6.31 -3.39 3.38
CA SER A 123 5.68 -2.07 3.20
C SER A 123 6.66 -0.92 3.38
N ILE A 124 7.52 -0.99 4.41
CA ILE A 124 8.57 0.03 4.63
C ILE A 124 9.57 0.06 3.47
N MET A 125 9.98 -1.12 2.99
CA MET A 125 10.87 -1.22 1.83
C MET A 125 10.22 -0.65 0.56
N LYS A 126 8.95 -0.98 0.30
CA LYS A 126 8.19 -0.44 -0.82
C LYS A 126 8.01 1.08 -0.74
N ASN A 127 7.74 1.62 0.45
CA ASN A 127 7.67 3.06 0.65
C ASN A 127 9.00 3.75 0.31
N SER A 128 10.13 3.16 0.74
CA SER A 128 11.46 3.66 0.39
C SER A 128 11.73 3.59 -1.11
N TYR A 129 11.35 2.49 -1.75
CA TYR A 129 11.41 2.34 -3.22
C TYR A 129 10.63 3.45 -3.94
N LEU A 130 9.37 3.69 -3.54
CA LEU A 130 8.53 4.72 -4.16
C LEU A 130 9.11 6.12 -3.98
N LYS A 131 9.58 6.45 -2.77
CA LYS A 131 10.21 7.75 -2.49
C LYS A 131 11.45 8.01 -3.36
N ILE A 132 12.26 6.98 -3.57
CA ILE A 132 13.47 7.09 -4.39
C ILE A 132 13.09 7.20 -5.86
N LYS A 133 12.18 6.34 -6.34
CA LYS A 133 11.71 6.32 -7.72
C LYS A 133 11.12 7.67 -8.13
N ASN A 134 10.31 8.28 -7.26
CA ASN A 134 9.66 9.57 -7.53
C ASN A 134 10.62 10.75 -7.60
N LYS A 135 11.72 10.74 -6.86
CA LYS A 135 12.74 11.81 -6.95
C LYS A 135 13.37 11.94 -8.34
N HIS A 136 13.28 10.88 -9.14
CA HIS A 136 13.93 10.80 -10.44
C HIS A 136 12.95 10.76 -11.61
N THR A 137 11.67 10.82 -11.30
CA THR A 137 10.60 10.95 -12.28
C THR A 137 9.94 12.29 -12.07
N ASN A 138 9.89 13.13 -13.10
CA ASN A 138 9.07 14.36 -13.10
C ASN A 138 7.56 14.06 -13.10
N ASP A 139 7.18 12.83 -12.86
CA ASP A 139 5.81 12.35 -12.90
C ASP A 139 5.37 12.11 -11.45
N ASP A 140 4.75 13.12 -10.83
CA ASP A 140 4.14 13.06 -9.49
C ASP A 140 3.02 11.99 -9.38
N ARG A 141 2.78 11.22 -10.45
CA ARG A 141 1.69 10.24 -10.58
C ARG A 141 1.87 8.97 -9.74
N TYR A 142 3.04 8.69 -9.19
CA TYR A 142 3.30 7.42 -8.49
C TYR A 142 3.04 7.45 -6.99
N LEU A 143 2.81 8.61 -6.37
CA LEU A 143 2.38 8.74 -4.97
C LEU A 143 0.88 9.01 -4.82
N ALA A 144 0.20 9.35 -5.91
CA ALA A 144 -1.21 9.70 -5.88
C ALA A 144 -1.95 8.99 -7.01
N VAL A 145 -3.11 8.46 -6.74
CA VAL A 145 -4.13 8.26 -7.78
C VAL A 145 -4.69 9.65 -8.10
N ILE A 146 -3.90 10.45 -8.81
CA ILE A 146 -4.44 11.61 -9.50
C ILE A 146 -5.10 11.01 -10.74
N THR A 147 -6.43 11.11 -10.82
CA THR A 147 -7.11 10.91 -12.09
C THR A 147 -6.58 11.97 -13.06
N GLU A 148 -6.69 11.75 -14.37
CA GLU A 148 -6.34 12.74 -15.40
C GLU A 148 -6.95 14.12 -15.13
N ASN A 149 -7.93 14.20 -14.23
CA ASN A 149 -8.71 15.40 -13.85
C ASN A 149 -8.26 16.05 -12.52
N GLY A 150 -7.13 15.65 -11.91
CA GLY A 150 -6.62 16.20 -10.65
C GLY A 150 -7.17 15.55 -9.38
N LEU A 151 -6.88 16.17 -8.23
CA LEU A 151 -7.33 15.75 -6.91
C LEU A 151 -8.75 16.22 -6.64
N TRP A 152 -9.62 15.32 -6.18
CA TRP A 152 -10.96 15.64 -5.72
C TRP A 152 -11.13 15.24 -4.25
N ILE A 153 -11.59 16.19 -3.43
CA ILE A 153 -11.87 15.97 -2.00
C ILE A 153 -13.29 16.42 -1.71
N LYS A 154 -14.06 15.58 -1.01
CA LYS A 154 -15.31 15.99 -0.35
C LYS A 154 -15.00 16.24 1.12
N ASP A 155 -15.24 17.44 1.60
CA ASP A 155 -15.00 17.86 2.98
C ASP A 155 -16.29 18.43 3.59
N GLU A 156 -16.70 17.90 4.74
CA GLU A 156 -17.92 18.34 5.43
C GLU A 156 -17.54 19.08 6.71
N ILE A 157 -17.83 20.39 6.76
CA ILE A 157 -17.52 21.27 7.88
C ILE A 157 -18.72 22.14 8.22
N ASP A 158 -19.10 22.23 9.47
CA ASP A 158 -20.16 23.10 10.01
C ASP A 158 -21.46 23.02 9.18
N ASN A 159 -21.89 21.81 8.82
CA ASN A 159 -23.07 21.55 8.00
C ASN A 159 -22.97 21.96 6.52
N ASN A 160 -21.83 22.38 6.06
CA ASN A 160 -21.57 22.67 4.64
C ASN A 160 -20.75 21.54 4.01
N VAL A 161 -21.05 21.23 2.77
CA VAL A 161 -20.29 20.28 1.95
C VAL A 161 -19.40 21.06 1.00
N ASN A 162 -18.09 20.90 1.16
CA ASN A 162 -17.10 21.48 0.27
C ASN A 162 -16.62 20.42 -0.71
N ILE A 163 -16.82 20.63 -2.00
CA ILE A 163 -16.19 19.84 -3.06
C ILE A 163 -14.96 20.59 -3.52
N ILE A 164 -13.80 20.03 -3.25
CA ILE A 164 -12.50 20.63 -3.53
C ILE A 164 -11.88 19.90 -4.71
N ASN A 165 -11.53 20.63 -5.74
CA ASN A 165 -10.75 20.15 -6.87
C ASN A 165 -9.41 20.89 -6.91
N ALA A 166 -8.31 20.19 -7.09
CA ALA A 166 -6.98 20.76 -7.33
C ALA A 166 -6.35 20.07 -8.53
N THR A 167 -5.75 20.84 -9.43
CA THR A 167 -5.10 20.26 -10.61
C THR A 167 -3.81 19.54 -10.26
N ASN A 168 -3.11 19.99 -9.21
CA ASN A 168 -1.84 19.40 -8.79
C ASN A 168 -1.60 19.55 -7.29
N VAL A 169 -0.78 18.66 -6.74
CA VAL A 169 -0.30 18.70 -5.35
C VAL A 169 1.22 18.84 -5.40
N SER A 170 1.76 19.89 -4.84
CA SER A 170 3.20 20.14 -4.78
C SER A 170 3.61 20.40 -3.35
N ASP A 171 4.37 19.48 -2.76
CA ASP A 171 4.89 19.53 -1.39
C ASP A 171 3.82 19.93 -0.35
N GLU A 172 3.76 21.22 0.01
CA GLU A 172 2.89 21.79 1.03
C GLU A 172 1.66 22.50 0.44
N PHE A 173 1.52 22.50 -0.88
CA PHE A 173 0.52 23.29 -1.58
C PHE A 173 -0.35 22.47 -2.51
N LEU A 174 -1.63 22.84 -2.58
CA LEU A 174 -2.51 22.52 -3.71
C LEU A 174 -2.46 23.65 -4.74
N LEU A 175 -2.43 23.29 -6.02
CA LEU A 175 -2.36 24.24 -7.13
C LEU A 175 -3.67 24.26 -7.92
N ASN A 176 -4.06 25.47 -8.36
CA ASN A 176 -5.27 25.74 -9.12
C ASN A 176 -6.50 25.10 -8.47
N VAL A 177 -6.76 25.52 -7.24
CA VAL A 177 -7.82 24.94 -6.41
C VAL A 177 -9.15 25.61 -6.69
N VAL A 178 -10.18 24.80 -6.88
CA VAL A 178 -11.57 25.20 -6.94
C VAL A 178 -12.33 24.54 -5.80
N ILE A 179 -12.93 25.32 -4.93
CA ILE A 179 -13.75 24.85 -3.82
C ILE A 179 -15.19 25.27 -4.07
N THR A 180 -16.06 24.29 -4.28
CA THR A 180 -17.49 24.53 -4.43
C THR A 180 -18.17 24.13 -3.12
N GLN A 181 -18.80 25.12 -2.48
CA GLN A 181 -19.46 24.95 -1.19
C GLN A 181 -20.97 24.84 -1.37
N PHE A 182 -21.55 23.78 -0.78
CA PHE A 182 -22.98 23.52 -0.76
C PHE A 182 -23.51 23.53 0.67
N ASP A 183 -24.80 23.81 0.83
CA ASP A 183 -25.52 23.65 2.09
C ASP A 183 -25.97 22.17 2.30
N LYS A 184 -26.71 21.92 3.39
CA LYS A 184 -27.29 20.60 3.68
C LYS A 184 -28.29 20.09 2.65
N ASN A 185 -28.95 21.01 1.93
CA ASN A 185 -29.94 20.69 0.91
C ASN A 185 -29.28 20.47 -0.45
N HIS A 186 -27.93 20.56 -0.53
CA HIS A 186 -27.12 20.52 -1.73
C HIS A 186 -27.31 21.75 -2.65
N ASP A 187 -27.77 22.87 -2.09
CA ASP A 187 -27.83 24.12 -2.82
C ASP A 187 -26.46 24.81 -2.81
N LEU A 188 -26.07 25.37 -3.95
CA LEU A 188 -24.80 26.05 -4.12
C LEU A 188 -24.75 27.35 -3.30
N ILE A 189 -23.83 27.47 -2.35
CA ILE A 189 -23.61 28.67 -1.55
C ILE A 189 -22.64 29.63 -2.25
N LYS A 190 -21.47 29.13 -2.65
CA LYS A 190 -20.40 29.89 -3.32
C LYS A 190 -19.36 28.98 -3.94
N THR A 191 -18.60 29.56 -4.88
CA THR A 191 -17.39 28.91 -5.41
C THR A 191 -16.18 29.79 -5.08
N ILE A 192 -15.12 29.17 -4.60
CA ILE A 192 -13.85 29.78 -4.22
C ILE A 192 -12.77 29.24 -5.14
N GLN A 193 -12.05 30.13 -5.81
CA GLN A 193 -10.91 29.75 -6.65
C GLN A 193 -9.63 30.39 -6.11
N SER A 194 -8.55 29.61 -6.08
CA SER A 194 -7.22 30.07 -5.66
C SER A 194 -6.13 29.36 -6.46
N PRO A 195 -5.16 30.09 -6.99
CA PRO A 195 -4.03 29.48 -7.69
C PRO A 195 -3.16 28.63 -6.76
N ARG A 196 -3.12 28.95 -5.46
CA ARG A 196 -2.26 28.28 -4.49
C ARG A 196 -2.89 28.24 -3.10
N VAL A 197 -2.94 27.04 -2.50
CA VAL A 197 -3.49 26.79 -1.16
C VAL A 197 -2.48 26.04 -0.32
N ASN A 198 -2.06 26.62 0.81
CA ASN A 198 -1.20 25.94 1.79
C ASN A 198 -2.04 24.99 2.65
N ILE A 199 -1.61 23.72 2.74
CA ILE A 199 -2.34 22.62 3.38
C ILE A 199 -1.57 21.98 4.54
N ILE A 200 -0.54 22.61 5.07
CA ILE A 200 0.30 22.07 6.17
C ILE A 200 -0.56 21.71 7.39
N SER A 201 -1.56 22.52 7.68
CA SER A 201 -2.45 22.38 8.85
C SER A 201 -3.92 22.32 8.41
N TYR A 202 -4.81 21.98 9.34
CA TYR A 202 -6.26 22.00 9.12
C TYR A 202 -6.83 23.39 8.80
N ASN A 203 -6.08 24.47 9.09
CA ASN A 203 -6.40 25.84 8.68
C ASN A 203 -5.69 26.15 7.36
N TRP A 204 -6.36 25.88 6.27
CA TRP A 204 -5.83 26.15 4.93
C TRP A 204 -5.72 27.65 4.68
N ARG A 205 -4.61 28.05 4.07
CA ARG A 205 -4.37 29.43 3.67
C ARG A 205 -4.41 29.51 2.15
N LEU A 206 -5.44 30.16 1.62
CA LEU A 206 -5.64 30.39 0.20
C LEU A 206 -5.05 31.75 -0.18
N VAL A 207 -4.34 31.84 -1.29
CA VAL A 207 -3.70 33.07 -1.79
C VAL A 207 -4.36 33.46 -3.10
N ASP A 208 -4.54 34.76 -3.31
CA ASP A 208 -5.18 35.36 -4.53
C ASP A 208 -6.55 34.75 -4.83
N VAL A 209 -7.42 34.88 -3.86
CA VAL A 209 -8.73 34.20 -3.85
C VAL A 209 -9.75 34.96 -4.64
N THR A 210 -10.45 34.25 -5.53
CA THR A 210 -11.65 34.75 -6.22
C THR A 210 -12.88 34.01 -5.69
N ILE A 211 -13.84 34.73 -5.12
CA ILE A 211 -15.08 34.17 -4.58
C ILE A 211 -16.22 34.58 -5.50
N SER A 212 -16.97 33.61 -6.01
CA SER A 212 -18.21 33.83 -6.77
C SER A 212 -19.40 33.41 -5.92
N LYS A 213 -20.28 34.33 -5.62
CA LYS A 213 -21.54 34.12 -4.89
C LYS A 213 -22.65 35.01 -5.50
N ASP A 214 -23.82 34.44 -5.76
CA ASP A 214 -25.02 35.14 -6.25
C ASP A 214 -24.72 36.07 -7.45
N ASN A 215 -23.96 35.58 -8.44
CA ASN A 215 -23.46 36.33 -9.61
C ASN A 215 -22.54 37.51 -9.28
N GLN A 216 -22.10 37.66 -8.05
CA GLN A 216 -21.12 38.67 -7.66
C GLN A 216 -19.74 38.03 -7.51
N ILE A 217 -18.71 38.70 -8.01
CA ILE A 217 -17.32 38.24 -7.90
C ILE A 217 -16.59 39.20 -6.96
N SER A 218 -15.98 38.64 -5.91
CA SER A 218 -15.10 39.34 -4.99
C SER A 218 -13.71 38.75 -5.03
N LYS A 219 -12.68 39.59 -4.91
CA LYS A 219 -11.29 39.18 -4.87
C LYS A 219 -10.67 39.52 -3.51
N LEU A 220 -9.94 38.58 -2.93
CA LEU A 220 -9.23 38.76 -1.67
C LEU A 220 -7.77 38.30 -1.86
N SER A 221 -6.84 39.01 -1.23
CA SER A 221 -5.43 38.61 -1.27
C SER A 221 -5.17 37.31 -0.50
N GLU A 222 -5.90 37.07 0.58
CA GLU A 222 -5.77 35.88 1.41
C GLU A 222 -7.12 35.51 2.04
N LEU A 223 -7.37 34.19 2.15
CA LEU A 223 -8.53 33.63 2.87
C LEU A 223 -8.07 32.43 3.68
N LYS A 224 -8.55 32.34 4.93
CA LYS A 224 -8.37 31.15 5.76
C LYS A 224 -9.63 30.28 5.69
N LEU A 225 -9.45 28.99 5.41
CA LEU A 225 -10.52 28.00 5.35
C LEU A 225 -10.17 26.84 6.28
N LEU A 226 -11.08 26.49 7.17
CA LEU A 226 -10.95 25.27 7.97
C LEU A 226 -11.20 24.07 7.06
N SER A 227 -10.40 23.00 7.21
CA SER A 227 -10.56 21.75 6.50
C SER A 227 -10.32 20.57 7.46
N ASN A 228 -10.99 19.45 7.23
CA ASN A 228 -10.69 18.18 7.92
C ASN A 228 -9.44 17.49 7.38
N PHE A 229 -8.77 18.06 6.39
CA PHE A 229 -7.59 17.55 5.72
C PHE A 229 -6.37 18.43 6.01
N ASP A 230 -5.29 17.81 6.47
CA ASP A 230 -3.96 18.38 6.51
C ASP A 230 -3.07 17.70 5.45
N LEU A 231 -1.84 18.16 5.27
CA LEU A 231 -0.86 17.60 4.35
C LEU A 231 -0.67 16.08 4.54
N LYS A 232 -0.63 15.61 5.80
CA LYS A 232 -0.43 14.19 6.10
C LYS A 232 -1.62 13.34 5.64
N LYS A 233 -2.83 13.85 5.88
CA LYS A 233 -4.07 13.17 5.51
C LYS A 233 -4.26 13.15 3.99
N ILE A 234 -3.95 14.24 3.30
CA ILE A 234 -3.95 14.31 1.84
C ILE A 234 -2.92 13.33 1.27
N ASN A 235 -1.67 13.34 1.75
CA ASN A 235 -0.65 12.40 1.31
C ASN A 235 -1.04 10.94 1.57
N SER A 236 -1.82 10.65 2.61
CA SER A 236 -2.34 9.30 2.86
C SER A 236 -3.40 8.85 1.86
N LEU A 237 -4.18 9.78 1.28
CA LEU A 237 -5.13 9.49 0.20
C LEU A 237 -4.41 9.05 -1.08
N PHE A 238 -3.19 9.51 -1.26
CA PHE A 238 -2.36 9.24 -2.43
C PHE A 238 -1.35 8.11 -2.24
N SER A 239 -1.22 7.58 -1.04
CA SER A 239 -0.25 6.53 -0.78
C SER A 239 -0.67 5.22 -1.46
N ASN A 240 0.29 4.56 -2.08
CA ASN A 240 0.08 3.20 -2.55
C ASN A 240 -0.21 2.30 -1.34
N LEU A 241 -1.41 1.72 -1.27
CA LEU A 241 -1.87 0.94 -0.10
C LEU A 241 -0.90 -0.16 0.30
N SER A 242 -0.19 -0.77 -0.66
CA SER A 242 0.80 -1.81 -0.38
C SER A 242 2.11 -1.28 0.23
N SER A 243 2.31 0.05 0.24
CA SER A 243 3.45 0.69 0.92
C SER A 243 3.11 1.16 2.34
N LEU A 244 1.87 0.97 2.79
CA LEU A 244 1.42 1.28 4.14
C LEU A 244 1.56 0.06 5.05
N THR A 245 2.01 0.28 6.27
CA THR A 245 2.02 -0.73 7.33
C THR A 245 0.60 -1.02 7.83
N ILE A 246 0.39 -2.17 8.50
CA ILE A 246 -0.94 -2.53 9.06
C ILE A 246 -1.51 -1.43 9.96
N PRO A 247 -0.76 -0.83 10.92
CA PRO A 247 -1.28 0.26 11.72
C PRO A 247 -1.70 1.49 10.90
N GLU A 248 -0.95 1.83 9.84
CA GLU A 248 -1.28 2.93 8.94
C GLU A 248 -2.54 2.66 8.13
N LEU A 249 -2.72 1.43 7.61
CA LEU A 249 -3.93 1.00 6.92
C LEU A 249 -5.18 1.08 7.83
N ILE A 250 -5.07 0.63 9.09
CA ILE A 250 -6.18 0.72 10.06
C ILE A 250 -6.54 2.18 10.33
N LYS A 251 -5.53 3.05 10.49
CA LYS A 251 -5.75 4.49 10.68
C LYS A 251 -6.38 5.14 9.44
N LEU A 252 -5.91 4.79 8.24
CA LEU A 252 -6.47 5.26 6.98
C LEU A 252 -7.93 4.81 6.84
N ARG A 253 -8.23 3.55 7.16
CA ARG A 253 -9.59 3.00 7.16
C ARG A 253 -10.54 3.80 8.06
N SER A 254 -10.10 4.15 9.28
CA SER A 254 -10.90 4.96 10.20
C SER A 254 -11.15 6.36 9.66
N SER A 255 -10.16 6.96 9.01
CA SER A 255 -10.27 8.28 8.36
C SER A 255 -11.25 8.25 7.19
N TYR A 256 -11.17 7.24 6.31
CA TYR A 256 -12.11 7.07 5.19
C TYR A 256 -13.54 6.87 5.68
N LYS A 257 -13.71 6.05 6.74
CA LYS A 257 -15.03 5.83 7.35
C LYS A 257 -15.65 7.12 7.91
N SER A 258 -14.87 7.96 8.58
CA SER A 258 -15.34 9.26 9.11
C SER A 258 -15.70 10.26 8.02
N LEU A 259 -15.19 10.10 6.80
CA LEU A 259 -15.43 10.97 5.66
C LEU A 259 -16.47 10.39 4.67
N ASN A 260 -17.11 9.27 5.00
CA ASN A 260 -18.03 8.54 4.12
C ASN A 260 -17.40 8.15 2.76
N TYR A 261 -16.10 7.90 2.71
CA TYR A 261 -15.42 7.38 1.52
C TYR A 261 -15.54 5.86 1.41
N SER A 262 -15.40 5.34 0.19
CA SER A 262 -15.39 3.91 -0.06
C SER A 262 -14.23 3.23 0.67
N LEU A 263 -14.51 2.13 1.37
CA LEU A 263 -13.52 1.34 2.09
C LEU A 263 -13.02 0.13 1.29
N ILE A 264 -13.59 -0.11 0.09
CA ILE A 264 -13.38 -1.34 -0.69
C ILE A 264 -11.90 -1.64 -0.92
N GLU A 265 -11.13 -0.65 -1.34
CA GLU A 265 -9.71 -0.83 -1.65
C GLU A 265 -8.86 -1.11 -0.40
N ILE A 266 -9.12 -0.37 0.69
CA ILE A 266 -8.42 -0.54 1.96
C ILE A 266 -8.76 -1.90 2.58
N ASP A 267 -10.03 -2.27 2.58
CA ASP A 267 -10.49 -3.56 3.08
C ASP A 267 -9.93 -4.70 2.22
N SER A 268 -9.91 -4.57 0.89
CA SER A 268 -9.24 -5.53 0.01
C SER A 268 -7.77 -5.71 0.36
N GLN A 269 -7.04 -4.64 0.70
CA GLN A 269 -5.64 -4.74 1.09
C GLN A 269 -5.46 -5.38 2.48
N LEU A 270 -6.38 -5.14 3.41
CA LEU A 270 -6.36 -5.75 4.76
C LEU A 270 -6.74 -7.23 4.77
N TYR A 271 -7.53 -7.68 3.77
CA TYR A 271 -7.95 -9.09 3.64
C TYR A 271 -7.03 -9.94 2.77
N LYS A 272 -6.01 -9.37 2.15
CA LYS A 272 -4.93 -10.10 1.46
C LYS A 272 -4.01 -10.80 2.45
#